data_1ebf0f11050b902209c3f0d7c4b2666c
#
_entry.id   1ebf0f11050b902209c3f0d7c4b2666c
#
_cell.length_a   1.000
_cell.length_b   1.000
_cell.length_c   1.000
_cell.angle_alpha   90.00
_cell.angle_beta   90.00
_cell.angle_gamma   90.00
#
_symmetry.space_group_name_H-M   'P 1'
#
loop_
_entity.id
_entity.type
_entity.pdbx_description
1 polymer ?
#
loop_
_entity_poly.entity_id
_entity_poly.type
_entity_poly.pdbx_seq_one_letter_code
_entity_poly.pdbx_strand_id
1 'polypeptide(L)'
;RIASNRSPWLAGTQVGDIYTVPVSHGEGRFLCSDELVRKLAANGRIATQYVDENGVPGMDIDVNPNGSVWAVEGITSPDGRILGKMGHSERIADGLYKNVDGRYDMKLFQSAKEYFNI
;
A
#
# COMPACT_ATOMS: atom_id res chain seq x y z
N ARG A 1 -1.92 4.67 -3.15
CA ARG A 1 -1.89 5.87 -2.28
C ARG A 1 -1.65 5.48 -0.83
N ILE A 2 -0.83 6.26 -0.15
CA ILE A 2 -0.65 6.15 1.30
C ILE A 2 -1.90 6.70 1.99
N ALA A 3 -2.65 5.82 2.65
CA ALA A 3 -3.85 6.19 3.41
C ALA A 3 -3.52 6.49 4.88
N SER A 4 -2.50 5.82 5.42
CA SER A 4 -1.98 6.06 6.77
C SER A 4 -0.49 5.75 6.81
N ASN A 5 0.31 6.61 7.45
CA ASN A 5 1.74 6.39 7.62
C ASN A 5 2.13 6.14 9.09
N ARG A 6 1.20 5.64 9.88
CA ARG A 6 1.45 5.31 11.30
C ARG A 6 2.46 4.18 11.47
N SER A 7 2.53 3.27 10.49
CA SER A 7 3.51 2.18 10.53
C SER A 7 4.93 2.71 10.39
N PRO A 8 5.89 2.18 11.18
CA PRO A 8 7.31 2.50 11.01
C PRO A 8 7.84 2.19 9.61
N TRP A 9 7.25 1.19 8.94
CA TRP A 9 7.60 0.84 7.56
C TRP A 9 7.31 1.96 6.56
N LEU A 10 6.38 2.85 6.90
CA LEU A 10 5.94 3.95 6.04
C LEU A 10 6.42 5.31 6.54
N ALA A 11 7.36 5.35 7.47
CA ALA A 11 7.85 6.60 8.06
C ALA A 11 8.48 7.56 7.04
N GLY A 12 9.04 7.02 5.96
CA GLY A 12 9.59 7.82 4.87
C GLY A 12 8.56 8.34 3.85
N THR A 13 7.26 8.11 4.08
CA THR A 13 6.18 8.54 3.20
C THR A 13 5.26 9.54 3.89
N GLN A 14 4.44 10.21 3.08
CA GLN A 14 3.40 11.12 3.58
C GLN A 14 2.02 10.62 3.15
N VAL A 15 1.01 10.84 4.00
CA VAL A 15 -0.38 10.53 3.66
C VAL A 15 -0.75 11.28 2.38
N GLY A 16 -1.35 10.56 1.44
CA GLY A 16 -1.70 11.09 0.12
C GLY A 16 -0.66 10.85 -0.96
N ASP A 17 0.58 10.46 -0.61
CA ASP A 17 1.59 10.10 -1.60
C ASP A 17 1.12 8.93 -2.46
N ILE A 18 1.42 8.98 -3.76
CA ILE A 18 1.05 7.95 -4.73
C ILE A 18 2.32 7.27 -5.23
N TYR A 19 2.33 5.94 -5.17
CA TYR A 19 3.42 5.10 -5.67
C TYR A 19 2.87 4.09 -6.68
N THR A 20 3.73 3.69 -7.61
CA THR A 20 3.43 2.63 -8.56
C THR A 20 4.15 1.36 -8.11
N VAL A 21 3.44 0.24 -8.08
CA VAL A 21 4.00 -1.05 -7.66
C VAL A 21 3.58 -2.16 -8.61
N PRO A 22 4.47 -3.13 -8.91
CA PRO A 22 4.09 -4.30 -9.68
C PRO A 22 3.21 -5.24 -8.85
N VAL A 23 2.26 -5.86 -9.51
CA VAL A 23 1.33 -6.83 -8.92
C VAL A 23 1.58 -8.18 -9.57
N SER A 24 1.82 -9.20 -8.76
CA SER A 24 2.11 -10.57 -9.22
C SER A 24 1.24 -11.63 -8.54
N HIS A 25 0.15 -11.23 -7.92
CA HIS A 25 -0.77 -12.14 -7.23
C HIS A 25 -1.98 -12.42 -8.13
N GLY A 26 -2.13 -13.65 -8.60
CA GLY A 26 -3.24 -14.02 -9.49
C GLY A 26 -4.61 -13.90 -8.83
N GLU A 27 -4.73 -14.27 -7.57
CA GLU A 27 -5.99 -14.30 -6.83
C GLU A 27 -5.95 -13.53 -5.51
N GLY A 28 -4.82 -12.92 -5.18
CA GLY A 28 -4.66 -12.19 -3.92
C GLY A 28 -5.59 -10.97 -3.85
N ARG A 29 -6.43 -10.91 -2.81
CA ARG A 29 -7.30 -9.76 -2.55
C ARG A 29 -7.63 -9.68 -1.08
N PHE A 30 -7.88 -8.47 -0.61
CA PHE A 30 -8.29 -8.25 0.76
C PHE A 30 -9.82 -8.37 0.86
N LEU A 31 -10.29 -9.25 1.72
CA LEU A 31 -11.73 -9.46 1.97
C LEU A 31 -12.01 -9.38 3.46
N CYS A 32 -13.02 -8.61 3.82
CA CYS A 32 -13.57 -8.57 5.17
C CYS A 32 -14.97 -7.96 5.15
N SER A 33 -15.66 -7.99 6.30
CA SER A 33 -16.95 -7.33 6.45
C SER A 33 -16.81 -5.80 6.41
N ASP A 34 -17.89 -5.11 6.08
CA ASP A 34 -17.93 -3.64 6.12
C ASP A 34 -17.64 -3.11 7.52
N GLU A 35 -18.13 -3.78 8.55
CA GLU A 35 -17.86 -3.40 9.93
C GLU A 35 -16.36 -3.44 10.25
N LEU A 36 -15.68 -4.51 9.85
CA LEU A 36 -14.25 -4.65 10.10
C LEU A 36 -13.43 -3.61 9.34
N VAL A 37 -13.72 -3.40 8.04
CA VAL A 37 -12.95 -2.43 7.26
C VAL A 37 -13.11 -1.01 7.79
N ARG A 38 -14.28 -0.66 8.29
CA ARG A 38 -14.52 0.65 8.92
C ARG A 38 -13.72 0.80 10.21
N LYS A 39 -13.63 -0.25 11.03
CA LYS A 39 -12.79 -0.25 12.23
C LYS A 39 -11.31 -0.08 11.90
N LEU A 40 -10.84 -0.80 10.88
CA LEU A 40 -9.46 -0.67 10.42
C LEU A 40 -9.15 0.75 9.96
N ALA A 41 -10.04 1.35 9.19
CA ALA A 41 -9.88 2.73 8.73
C ALA A 41 -9.87 3.73 9.89
N ALA A 42 -10.80 3.59 10.84
CA ALA A 42 -10.89 4.47 12.00
C ALA A 42 -9.64 4.40 12.88
N ASN A 43 -8.98 3.26 12.95
CA ASN A 43 -7.77 3.03 13.74
C ASN A 43 -6.46 3.30 12.96
N GLY A 44 -6.55 3.81 11.74
CA GLY A 44 -5.38 4.10 10.91
C GLY A 44 -4.62 2.85 10.45
N ARG A 45 -5.28 1.69 10.37
CA ARG A 45 -4.67 0.41 10.03
C ARG A 45 -4.77 0.07 8.55
N ILE A 46 -5.52 0.84 7.77
CA ILE A 46 -5.44 0.77 6.31
C ILE A 46 -4.25 1.63 5.89
N ALA A 47 -3.18 0.97 5.48
CA ALA A 47 -1.93 1.65 5.15
C ALA A 47 -1.97 2.24 3.75
N THR A 48 -2.41 1.45 2.78
CA THR A 48 -2.38 1.81 1.36
C THR A 48 -3.64 1.34 0.65
N GLN A 49 -3.98 2.06 -0.42
CA GLN A 49 -5.12 1.74 -1.28
C GLN A 49 -4.74 1.82 -2.74
N TYR A 50 -5.36 0.97 -3.55
CA TYR A 50 -5.32 1.08 -5.01
C TYR A 50 -6.08 2.33 -5.44
N VAL A 51 -5.49 3.12 -6.31
CA VAL A 51 -6.08 4.37 -6.80
C VAL A 51 -5.92 4.49 -8.32
N ASP A 52 -6.76 5.31 -8.93
CA ASP A 52 -6.62 5.70 -10.32
C ASP A 52 -5.57 6.81 -10.50
N GLU A 53 -5.43 7.32 -11.71
CA GLU A 53 -4.49 8.40 -12.05
C GLU A 53 -4.71 9.67 -11.24
N ASN A 54 -5.93 9.89 -10.78
CA ASN A 54 -6.31 11.06 -9.98
C ASN A 54 -6.20 10.83 -8.47
N GLY A 55 -5.71 9.65 -8.06
CA GLY A 55 -5.57 9.30 -6.65
C GLY A 55 -6.87 8.87 -5.98
N VAL A 56 -7.88 8.48 -6.76
CA VAL A 56 -9.19 8.05 -6.25
C VAL A 56 -9.24 6.53 -6.12
N PRO A 57 -9.53 5.98 -4.92
CA PRO A 57 -9.73 4.54 -4.76
C PRO A 57 -10.93 4.05 -5.59
N GLY A 58 -10.81 2.87 -6.18
CA GLY A 58 -11.86 2.34 -7.02
C GLY A 58 -11.88 0.82 -7.07
N MET A 59 -12.95 0.28 -7.66
CA MET A 59 -13.17 -1.16 -7.79
C MET A 59 -13.00 -1.67 -9.22
N ASP A 60 -12.73 -0.79 -10.18
CA ASP A 60 -12.45 -1.18 -11.56
C ASP A 60 -11.20 -2.04 -11.65
N ILE A 61 -11.20 -3.01 -12.57
CA ILE A 61 -10.09 -3.96 -12.72
C ILE A 61 -8.76 -3.27 -13.01
N ASP A 62 -8.78 -2.13 -13.72
CA ASP A 62 -7.56 -1.38 -14.05
C ASP A 62 -6.97 -0.67 -12.83
N VAL A 63 -7.78 -0.44 -11.80
CA VAL A 63 -7.39 0.25 -10.56
C VAL A 63 -7.15 -0.76 -9.44
N ASN A 64 -8.03 -1.75 -9.32
CA ASN A 64 -8.05 -2.74 -8.24
C ASN A 64 -8.14 -4.14 -8.86
N PRO A 65 -7.00 -4.73 -9.26
CA PRO A 65 -6.97 -5.89 -10.16
C PRO A 65 -7.78 -7.09 -9.69
N ASN A 66 -7.82 -7.36 -8.40
CA ASN A 66 -8.50 -8.54 -7.86
C ASN A 66 -9.73 -8.20 -7.01
N GLY A 67 -10.15 -6.95 -6.97
CA GLY A 67 -11.37 -6.55 -6.30
C GLY A 67 -11.27 -6.55 -4.77
N SER A 68 -10.19 -6.06 -4.21
CA SER A 68 -10.06 -5.88 -2.75
C SER A 68 -11.11 -4.93 -2.20
N VAL A 69 -11.66 -5.26 -1.02
CA VAL A 69 -12.64 -4.42 -0.33
C VAL A 69 -12.04 -3.04 -0.05
N TRP A 70 -12.78 -1.98 -0.34
CA TRP A 70 -12.35 -0.57 -0.20
C TRP A 70 -11.04 -0.26 -0.92
N ALA A 71 -10.71 -1.02 -1.95
CA ALA A 71 -9.44 -0.91 -2.69
C ALA A 71 -8.22 -1.05 -1.77
N VAL A 72 -8.32 -1.79 -0.68
CA VAL A 72 -7.22 -1.99 0.27
C VAL A 72 -6.09 -2.79 -0.38
N GLU A 73 -4.90 -2.22 -0.39
CA GLU A 73 -3.67 -2.86 -0.88
C GLU A 73 -2.76 -3.28 0.28
N GLY A 74 -2.75 -2.52 1.37
CA GLY A 74 -1.93 -2.82 2.54
C GLY A 74 -2.61 -2.49 3.85
N ILE A 75 -2.36 -3.33 4.86
CA ILE A 75 -2.86 -3.16 6.23
C ILE A 75 -1.73 -3.32 7.25
N THR A 76 -1.96 -2.81 8.44
CA THR A 76 -0.99 -2.93 9.53
C THR A 76 -1.58 -3.63 10.76
N SER A 77 -0.68 -4.17 11.59
CA SER A 77 -1.03 -4.58 12.96
C SER A 77 -1.45 -3.36 13.80
N PRO A 78 -2.08 -3.57 14.97
CA PRO A 78 -2.50 -2.45 15.83
C PRO A 78 -1.39 -1.49 16.22
N ASP A 79 -0.17 -2.00 16.44
CA ASP A 79 1.00 -1.17 16.76
C ASP A 79 1.76 -0.66 15.54
N GLY A 80 1.32 -1.03 14.33
CA GLY A 80 1.93 -0.62 13.08
C GLY A 80 3.24 -1.32 12.72
N ARG A 81 3.77 -2.18 13.57
CA ARG A 81 5.09 -2.82 13.35
C ARG A 81 5.07 -3.92 12.30
N ILE A 82 3.89 -4.45 11.99
CA ILE A 82 3.70 -5.46 10.94
C ILE A 82 2.91 -4.79 9.82
N LEU A 83 3.47 -4.85 8.61
CA LEU A 83 2.83 -4.36 7.39
C LEU A 83 2.64 -5.51 6.42
N GLY A 84 1.40 -5.77 6.03
CA GLY A 84 1.06 -6.70 4.96
C GLY A 84 0.55 -5.94 3.75
N LYS A 85 1.05 -6.28 2.56
CA LYS A 85 0.62 -5.60 1.33
C LYS A 85 0.66 -6.56 0.14
N MET A 86 -0.09 -6.22 -0.90
CA MET A 86 -0.24 -7.03 -2.11
C MET A 86 0.81 -6.72 -3.16
N GLY A 87 1.10 -5.45 -3.41
CA GLY A 87 2.07 -5.04 -4.42
C GLY A 87 3.50 -5.26 -3.97
N HIS A 88 4.41 -5.42 -4.92
CA HIS A 88 5.81 -5.75 -4.67
C HIS A 88 6.71 -4.50 -4.74
N SER A 89 6.72 -3.72 -3.66
CA SER A 89 7.55 -2.51 -3.59
C SER A 89 9.05 -2.78 -3.60
N GLU A 90 9.47 -4.01 -3.35
CA GLU A 90 10.87 -4.43 -3.39
C GLU A 90 11.38 -4.66 -4.82
N ARG A 91 10.48 -4.76 -5.81
CA ARG A 91 10.86 -4.99 -7.21
C ARG A 91 11.11 -3.66 -7.92
N ILE A 92 12.14 -2.96 -7.49
CA ILE A 92 12.54 -1.66 -8.04
C ILE A 92 14.02 -1.67 -8.42
N ALA A 93 14.35 -0.96 -9.50
CA ALA A 93 15.71 -0.64 -9.91
C ALA A 93 15.64 0.53 -10.90
N ASP A 94 16.73 1.26 -11.03
CA ASP A 94 16.82 2.35 -11.98
C ASP A 94 16.55 1.88 -13.40
N GLY A 95 15.56 2.49 -14.06
CA GLY A 95 15.19 2.17 -15.43
C GLY A 95 14.49 0.82 -15.64
N LEU A 96 14.08 0.13 -14.57
CA LEU A 96 13.41 -1.16 -14.68
C LEU A 96 12.04 -1.04 -15.35
N TYR A 97 11.28 0.01 -15.04
CA TYR A 97 9.94 0.26 -15.59
C TYR A 97 9.97 1.43 -16.56
N LYS A 98 10.41 1.17 -17.78
CA LYS A 98 10.60 2.22 -18.82
C LYS A 98 9.28 2.73 -19.40
N ASN A 99 8.24 1.93 -19.38
CA ASN A 99 6.97 2.23 -20.06
C ASN A 99 5.86 2.68 -19.11
N VAL A 100 6.14 2.71 -17.81
CA VAL A 100 5.15 3.11 -16.80
C VAL A 100 5.78 4.17 -15.91
N ASP A 101 5.27 5.40 -16.00
CA ASP A 101 5.71 6.50 -15.16
C ASP A 101 5.20 6.32 -13.73
N GLY A 102 5.92 6.87 -12.77
CA GLY A 102 5.48 6.89 -11.39
C GLY A 102 6.63 6.88 -10.39
N ARG A 103 6.27 6.97 -9.13
CA ARG A 103 7.18 6.84 -8.00
C ARG A 103 7.14 5.39 -7.53
N TYR A 104 8.27 4.72 -7.49
CA TYR A 104 8.37 3.31 -7.13
C TYR A 104 8.97 3.07 -5.75
N ASP A 105 9.85 3.94 -5.30
CA ASP A 105 10.59 3.72 -4.05
C ASP A 105 9.82 4.25 -2.84
N MET A 106 9.13 3.37 -2.13
CA MET A 106 8.42 3.67 -0.88
C MET A 106 9.35 3.71 0.33
N LYS A 107 10.62 3.36 0.16
CA LYS A 107 11.63 3.34 1.24
C LYS A 107 11.22 2.49 2.45
N LEU A 108 10.49 1.40 2.21
CA LEU A 108 9.95 0.54 3.27
C LEU A 108 11.04 -0.02 4.18
N PHE A 109 12.04 -0.65 3.58
CA PHE A 109 13.11 -1.32 4.33
C PHE A 109 14.03 -0.30 5.01
N GLN A 110 14.31 0.81 4.36
CA GLN A 110 15.10 1.89 4.96
C GLN A 110 14.37 2.47 6.19
N SER A 111 13.09 2.73 6.08
CA SER A 111 12.27 3.25 7.18
C SER A 111 12.26 2.28 8.36
N ALA A 112 12.07 0.99 8.10
CA ALA A 112 12.09 -0.04 9.15
C ALA A 112 13.46 -0.15 9.79
N LYS A 113 14.53 -0.14 8.99
CA LYS A 113 15.89 -0.19 9.51
C LYS A 113 16.18 0.97 10.47
N GLU A 114 15.79 2.18 10.12
CA GLU A 114 15.97 3.35 10.96
C GLU A 114 15.16 3.24 12.25
N TYR A 115 13.90 2.81 12.15
CA TYR A 115 13.03 2.66 13.32
C TYR A 115 13.54 1.60 14.29
N PHE A 116 13.87 0.41 13.78
CA PHE A 116 14.34 -0.72 14.62
C PHE A 116 15.80 -0.62 14.98
N ASN A 117 16.53 0.36 14.47
CA ASN A 117 17.94 0.62 14.77
C ASN A 117 18.84 -0.58 14.47
N ILE A 118 18.69 -1.14 13.28
CA ILE A 118 19.46 -2.29 12.81
C ILE A 118 20.37 -1.97 11.63
#